data_6f99b83d0817ec2cde7fe6aef0ebfb5a
#
_entry.id   6f99b83d0817ec2cde7fe6aef0ebfb5a
#
_cell.length_a   1.000
_cell.length_b   1.000
_cell.length_c   1.000
_cell.angle_alpha   90.00
_cell.angle_beta   90.00
_cell.angle_gamma   90.00
#
_symmetry.space_group_name_H-M   'P 1'
#
loop_
_entity.id
_entity.type
_entity.pdbx_description
1 polymer ?
#
loop_
_entity_poly.entity_id
_entity_poly.type
_entity_poly.pdbx_seq_one_letter_code
_entity_poly.pdbx_strand_id
1 'polypeptide(L)'
;WVNFQPMLRRIYGCSFLPHHDYGKGGRGWRDLWQDCLALLIMNPSNVRQMIVDNYGGVRIDGTNATIIGNKQGEFIADRNNITRVWMDHAFWPFVTTRLYLDQTGDLDILLEKVTYFKDLQTKRGTAHDNNWDHAYGNKQRTAGGNIYFGTILEHILLQNLCAFYDVGEHNEMRLHGADWNDALNVTTDEYAESVMLSHQFCLALKELEALLKKKGDQVYAGKIAEEYRILR
;
A
#
# COMPACT_ATOMS: atom_id res chain seq x y z
N TRP A 1 11.36 -19.74 -18.89
CA TRP A 1 10.09 -19.71 -18.16
C TRP A 1 10.05 -18.58 -17.14
N VAL A 2 11.02 -18.48 -16.23
CA VAL A 2 11.07 -17.47 -15.18
C VAL A 2 10.99 -16.04 -15.74
N ASN A 3 11.76 -15.71 -16.78
CA ASN A 3 11.72 -14.39 -17.44
C ASN A 3 10.39 -14.09 -18.14
N PHE A 4 9.68 -15.11 -18.58
CA PHE A 4 8.40 -14.98 -19.26
C PHE A 4 7.26 -14.65 -18.30
N GLN A 5 7.28 -15.17 -17.08
CA GLN A 5 6.25 -14.92 -16.08
C GLN A 5 6.11 -13.45 -15.69
N PRO A 6 7.19 -12.70 -15.35
CA PRO A 6 7.07 -11.26 -15.07
C PRO A 6 6.54 -10.46 -16.25
N MET A 7 6.88 -10.86 -17.48
CA MET A 7 6.34 -10.22 -18.67
C MET A 7 4.82 -10.43 -18.78
N LEU A 8 4.33 -11.65 -18.55
CA LEU A 8 2.90 -11.93 -18.53
C LEU A 8 2.17 -11.17 -17.43
N ARG A 9 2.75 -11.13 -16.22
CA ARG A 9 2.22 -10.35 -15.11
C ARG A 9 2.13 -8.88 -15.46
N ARG A 10 3.14 -8.33 -16.12
CA ARG A 10 3.14 -6.94 -16.57
C ARG A 10 2.05 -6.64 -17.59
N ILE A 11 1.77 -7.57 -18.50
CA ILE A 11 0.78 -7.38 -19.59
C ILE A 11 -0.63 -7.62 -19.08
N TYR A 12 -0.85 -8.69 -18.35
CA TYR A 12 -2.19 -9.17 -17.97
C TYR A 12 -2.59 -8.84 -16.54
N GLY A 13 -1.66 -8.40 -15.71
CA GLY A 13 -1.93 -7.97 -14.34
C GLY A 13 -2.15 -9.08 -13.32
N CYS A 14 -2.30 -10.31 -13.75
CA CYS A 14 -2.35 -11.49 -12.92
C CYS A 14 -1.58 -12.60 -13.63
N SER A 15 -1.63 -13.82 -13.25
CA SER A 15 -0.92 -14.91 -13.92
C SER A 15 -1.27 -15.01 -15.42
N PHE A 16 -0.83 -16.03 -16.10
CA PHE A 16 -1.03 -16.29 -17.53
C PHE A 16 -2.49 -16.61 -17.95
N LEU A 17 -3.46 -16.37 -17.10
CA LEU A 17 -4.88 -16.53 -17.38
C LEU A 17 -5.57 -15.16 -17.40
N PRO A 18 -5.67 -14.50 -18.56
CA PRO A 18 -6.17 -13.12 -18.64
C PRO A 18 -7.63 -12.94 -18.22
N HIS A 19 -8.45 -13.98 -18.20
CA HIS A 19 -9.82 -13.92 -17.71
C HIS A 19 -9.95 -14.05 -16.18
N HIS A 20 -8.85 -14.23 -15.46
CA HIS A 20 -8.77 -14.08 -14.02
C HIS A 20 -8.42 -12.66 -13.59
N ASP A 21 -8.49 -11.72 -14.48
CA ASP A 21 -8.12 -10.32 -14.30
C ASP A 21 -9.14 -9.52 -13.49
N TYR A 22 -9.77 -10.05 -12.52
CA TYR A 22 -10.75 -9.32 -11.75
C TYR A 22 -11.98 -8.83 -12.57
N GLY A 23 -12.30 -9.48 -13.68
CA GLY A 23 -13.53 -9.35 -14.45
C GLY A 23 -13.61 -8.14 -15.37
N LYS A 24 -13.04 -7.00 -15.04
CA LYS A 24 -13.04 -5.76 -15.84
C LYS A 24 -11.64 -5.22 -16.12
N GLY A 25 -10.65 -6.04 -15.95
CA GLY A 25 -9.25 -5.62 -15.99
C GLY A 25 -8.80 -4.95 -14.70
N GLY A 26 -7.51 -4.75 -14.61
CA GLY A 26 -6.84 -4.23 -13.42
C GLY A 26 -6.01 -5.26 -12.71
N ARG A 27 -5.39 -4.85 -11.63
CA ARG A 27 -4.46 -5.67 -10.85
C ARG A 27 -4.81 -5.54 -9.39
N GLY A 28 -4.67 -6.64 -8.63
CA GLY A 28 -4.69 -6.56 -7.18
C GLY A 28 -3.59 -5.64 -6.68
N TRP A 29 -3.86 -4.90 -5.62
CA TRP A 29 -2.90 -3.98 -5.03
C TRP A 29 -1.59 -4.70 -4.67
N ARG A 30 -1.67 -5.73 -3.86
CA ARG A 30 -0.53 -6.57 -3.46
C ARG A 30 0.21 -7.13 -4.67
N ASP A 31 -0.54 -7.67 -5.62
CA ASP A 31 0.02 -8.33 -6.80
C ASP A 31 0.91 -7.40 -7.61
N LEU A 32 0.48 -6.16 -7.82
CA LEU A 32 1.28 -5.20 -8.57
C LEU A 32 2.59 -4.87 -7.86
N TRP A 33 2.56 -4.63 -6.55
CA TRP A 33 3.77 -4.31 -5.80
C TRP A 33 4.75 -5.48 -5.76
N GLN A 34 4.26 -6.69 -5.61
CA GLN A 34 5.08 -7.91 -5.69
C GLN A 34 5.63 -8.13 -7.10
N ASP A 35 4.85 -7.83 -8.13
CA ASP A 35 5.33 -7.88 -9.53
C ASP A 35 6.45 -6.87 -9.76
N CYS A 36 6.36 -5.66 -9.19
CA CYS A 36 7.43 -4.68 -9.25
C CYS A 36 8.73 -5.17 -8.62
N LEU A 37 8.68 -5.95 -7.54
CA LEU A 37 9.89 -6.60 -6.96
C LEU A 37 10.60 -7.48 -7.99
N ALA A 38 9.86 -8.32 -8.71
CA ALA A 38 10.42 -9.14 -9.77
C ALA A 38 10.93 -8.30 -10.95
N LEU A 39 10.18 -7.28 -11.36
CA LEU A 39 10.55 -6.41 -12.47
C LEU A 39 11.81 -5.58 -12.17
N LEU A 40 12.04 -5.15 -10.96
CA LEU A 40 13.26 -4.44 -10.56
C LEU A 40 14.52 -5.25 -10.87
N ILE A 41 14.45 -6.56 -10.73
CA ILE A 41 15.57 -7.48 -11.00
C ILE A 41 15.66 -7.83 -12.48
N MET A 42 14.53 -8.09 -13.14
CA MET A 42 14.48 -8.71 -14.46
C MET A 42 14.25 -7.72 -15.60
N ASN A 43 13.49 -6.67 -15.38
CA ASN A 43 13.19 -5.64 -16.38
C ASN A 43 12.78 -4.33 -15.69
N PRO A 44 13.73 -3.53 -15.18
CA PRO A 44 13.45 -2.34 -14.38
C PRO A 44 12.87 -1.16 -15.17
N SER A 45 12.73 -1.29 -16.50
CA SER A 45 12.15 -0.22 -17.32
C SER A 45 10.78 0.21 -16.79
N ASN A 46 10.59 1.50 -16.56
CA ASN A 46 9.35 2.13 -16.08
C ASN A 46 8.93 1.74 -14.65
N VAL A 47 9.71 0.96 -13.89
CA VAL A 47 9.33 0.61 -12.51
C VAL A 47 9.26 1.85 -11.63
N ARG A 48 10.17 2.83 -11.81
CA ARG A 48 10.07 4.12 -11.11
C ARG A 48 8.70 4.77 -11.28
N GLN A 49 8.25 4.88 -12.52
CA GLN A 49 6.95 5.50 -12.82
C GLN A 49 5.79 4.67 -12.25
N MET A 50 5.87 3.34 -12.31
CA MET A 50 4.86 2.47 -11.70
C MET A 50 4.77 2.69 -10.19
N ILE A 51 5.89 2.84 -9.49
CA ILE A 51 5.92 3.13 -8.06
C ILE A 51 5.22 4.48 -7.78
N VAL A 52 5.63 5.54 -8.48
CA VAL A 52 5.05 6.88 -8.32
C VAL A 52 3.54 6.87 -8.55
N ASP A 53 3.09 6.29 -9.66
CA ASP A 53 1.68 6.28 -10.03
C ASP A 53 0.82 5.51 -9.02
N ASN A 54 1.34 4.39 -8.52
CA ASN A 54 0.55 3.49 -7.69
C ASN A 54 0.39 3.97 -6.25
N TYR A 55 1.28 4.82 -5.74
CA TYR A 55 1.04 5.48 -4.45
C TYR A 55 -0.24 6.33 -4.45
N GLY A 56 -0.69 6.80 -5.60
CA GLY A 56 -1.97 7.50 -5.72
C GLY A 56 -3.21 6.69 -5.28
N GLY A 57 -3.08 5.39 -5.09
CA GLY A 57 -4.14 4.52 -4.56
C GLY A 57 -4.23 4.44 -3.04
N VAL A 58 -3.32 5.08 -2.31
CA VAL A 58 -3.36 5.15 -0.84
C VAL A 58 -4.41 6.15 -0.40
N ARG A 59 -5.22 5.80 0.62
CA ARG A 59 -6.17 6.71 1.29
C ARG A 59 -5.51 7.45 2.44
N ILE A 60 -6.09 8.58 2.80
CA ILE A 60 -5.60 9.42 3.90
C ILE A 60 -5.70 8.74 5.29
N ASP A 61 -6.39 7.63 5.40
CA ASP A 61 -6.46 6.80 6.62
C ASP A 61 -5.44 5.64 6.62
N GLY A 62 -4.51 5.63 5.68
CA GLY A 62 -3.46 4.62 5.55
C GLY A 62 -3.90 3.31 4.89
N THR A 63 -5.18 3.17 4.55
CA THR A 63 -5.65 2.07 3.70
C THR A 63 -5.40 2.38 2.22
N ASN A 64 -5.82 1.51 1.32
CA ASN A 64 -5.63 1.70 -0.11
C ASN A 64 -6.82 1.14 -0.91
N ALA A 65 -6.89 1.53 -2.16
CA ALA A 65 -7.74 0.86 -3.13
C ALA A 65 -7.30 -0.60 -3.31
N THR A 66 -8.24 -1.51 -3.42
CA THR A 66 -7.93 -2.94 -3.54
C THR A 66 -7.43 -3.31 -4.94
N ILE A 67 -7.87 -2.57 -5.96
CA ILE A 67 -7.55 -2.83 -7.37
C ILE A 67 -6.95 -1.58 -8.00
N ILE A 68 -5.88 -1.79 -8.76
CA ILE A 68 -5.28 -0.80 -9.66
C ILE A 68 -5.85 -1.05 -11.05
N GLY A 69 -6.49 -0.04 -11.61
CA GLY A 69 -7.16 -0.14 -12.90
C GLY A 69 -6.21 -0.22 -14.10
N ASN A 70 -6.77 -0.27 -15.30
CA ASN A 70 -6.00 -0.42 -16.54
C ASN A 70 -5.34 0.88 -17.01
N LYS A 71 -5.85 2.00 -16.55
CA LYS A 71 -5.30 3.32 -16.87
C LYS A 71 -4.42 3.80 -15.72
N GLN A 72 -3.40 4.56 -16.08
CA GLN A 72 -2.53 5.22 -15.12
C GLN A 72 -3.36 6.06 -14.14
N GLY A 73 -3.15 5.86 -12.82
CA GLY A 73 -3.88 6.58 -11.77
C GLY A 73 -5.35 6.18 -11.62
N GLU A 74 -5.78 5.09 -12.23
CA GLU A 74 -7.11 4.52 -12.04
C GLU A 74 -7.07 3.51 -10.88
N PHE A 75 -7.93 3.74 -9.89
CA PHE A 75 -8.05 2.87 -8.72
C PHE A 75 -9.51 2.53 -8.46
N ILE A 76 -9.74 1.30 -8.01
CA ILE A 76 -11.07 0.77 -7.70
C ILE A 76 -11.06 0.27 -6.25
N ALA A 77 -12.01 0.70 -5.47
CA ALA A 77 -12.10 0.38 -4.05
C ALA A 77 -12.14 -1.13 -3.80
N ASP A 78 -13.08 -1.80 -4.44
CA ASP A 78 -13.22 -3.25 -4.53
C ASP A 78 -14.20 -3.60 -5.65
N ARG A 79 -14.22 -4.88 -6.08
CA ARG A 79 -15.14 -5.37 -7.09
C ARG A 79 -16.62 -5.21 -6.75
N ASN A 80 -16.95 -5.34 -5.48
CA ASN A 80 -18.32 -5.38 -4.97
C ASN A 80 -18.65 -4.21 -4.06
N ASN A 81 -17.87 -3.11 -4.12
CA ASN A 81 -17.94 -2.00 -3.17
C ASN A 81 -17.79 -2.45 -1.70
N ILE A 82 -17.15 -3.59 -1.48
CA ILE A 82 -16.83 -4.09 -0.15
C ILE A 82 -15.44 -3.61 0.17
N THR A 83 -15.32 -2.77 1.19
CA THR A 83 -14.01 -2.42 1.71
C THR A 83 -13.48 -3.58 2.50
N ARG A 84 -12.32 -4.04 2.08
CA ARG A 84 -11.55 -4.99 2.85
C ARG A 84 -10.23 -4.34 3.22
N VAL A 85 -9.85 -4.46 4.48
CA VAL A 85 -8.54 -4.06 4.94
C VAL A 85 -7.67 -5.32 5.00
N TRP A 86 -6.80 -5.48 4.00
CA TRP A 86 -5.71 -6.44 4.07
C TRP A 86 -4.53 -5.75 4.73
N MET A 87 -4.14 -6.26 5.86
CA MET A 87 -3.18 -5.57 6.71
C MET A 87 -1.76 -5.57 6.14
N ASP A 88 -1.42 -6.51 5.25
CA ASP A 88 -0.14 -6.55 4.54
C ASP A 88 -0.02 -5.52 3.41
N HIS A 89 -1.10 -4.87 3.02
CA HIS A 89 -1.12 -3.93 1.90
C HIS A 89 -0.26 -2.68 2.13
N ALA A 90 0.04 -2.32 3.36
CA ALA A 90 0.97 -1.23 3.66
C ALA A 90 2.45 -1.67 3.55
N PHE A 91 2.71 -2.94 3.78
CA PHE A 91 4.06 -3.50 3.76
C PHE A 91 4.68 -3.58 2.35
N TRP A 92 3.93 -4.06 1.37
CA TRP A 92 4.45 -4.31 0.03
C TRP A 92 4.89 -3.06 -0.74
N PRO A 93 4.17 -1.93 -0.71
CA PRO A 93 4.65 -0.67 -1.28
C PRO A 93 5.99 -0.25 -0.72
N PHE A 94 6.15 -0.35 0.60
CA PHE A 94 7.39 0.01 1.28
C PHE A 94 8.56 -0.89 0.84
N VAL A 95 8.40 -2.22 0.88
CA VAL A 95 9.45 -3.18 0.49
C VAL A 95 9.88 -2.97 -0.96
N THR A 96 8.92 -2.76 -1.87
CA THR A 96 9.21 -2.50 -3.27
C THR A 96 9.98 -1.19 -3.45
N THR A 97 9.53 -0.12 -2.80
CA THR A 97 10.23 1.17 -2.85
C THR A 97 11.62 1.07 -2.23
N ARG A 98 11.77 0.34 -1.13
CA ARG A 98 13.06 0.12 -0.48
C ARG A 98 14.04 -0.60 -1.41
N LEU A 99 13.60 -1.67 -2.07
CA LEU A 99 14.43 -2.39 -3.05
C LEU A 99 14.83 -1.48 -4.22
N TYR A 100 13.88 -0.65 -4.72
CA TYR A 100 14.18 0.34 -5.76
C TYR A 100 15.28 1.31 -5.31
N LEU A 101 15.17 1.85 -4.09
CA LEU A 101 16.16 2.76 -3.53
C LEU A 101 17.53 2.10 -3.37
N ASP A 102 17.57 0.84 -2.95
CA ASP A 102 18.83 0.10 -2.77
C ASP A 102 19.54 -0.17 -4.11
N GLN A 103 18.76 -0.40 -5.16
CA GLN A 103 19.32 -0.67 -6.48
C GLN A 103 19.74 0.59 -7.23
N THR A 104 19.03 1.69 -7.04
CA THR A 104 19.23 2.91 -7.86
C THR A 104 19.91 4.05 -7.14
N GLY A 105 19.78 4.12 -5.81
CA GLY A 105 20.18 5.28 -5.03
C GLY A 105 19.29 6.52 -5.21
N ASP A 106 18.19 6.42 -5.98
CA ASP A 106 17.27 7.53 -6.31
C ASP A 106 16.42 7.94 -5.11
N LEU A 107 17.02 8.66 -4.15
CA LEU A 107 16.29 9.17 -2.99
C LEU A 107 15.25 10.26 -3.36
N ASP A 108 15.36 10.86 -4.53
CA ASP A 108 14.45 11.93 -4.95
C ASP A 108 13.05 11.41 -5.22
N ILE A 109 12.88 10.13 -5.52
CA ILE A 109 11.55 9.50 -5.63
C ILE A 109 10.71 9.73 -4.37
N LEU A 110 11.33 9.78 -3.20
CA LEU A 110 10.63 10.01 -1.93
C LEU A 110 9.98 11.38 -1.83
N LEU A 111 10.42 12.35 -2.65
CA LEU A 111 9.90 13.72 -2.69
C LEU A 111 8.87 13.94 -3.79
N GLU A 112 8.66 12.94 -4.67
CA GLU A 112 7.61 13.00 -5.69
C GLU A 112 6.25 13.20 -5.04
N LYS A 113 5.48 14.12 -5.59
CA LYS A 113 4.14 14.46 -5.07
C LYS A 113 3.07 13.66 -5.80
N VAL A 114 2.28 12.94 -5.03
CA VAL A 114 1.20 12.07 -5.51
C VAL A 114 -0.09 12.40 -4.80
N THR A 115 -1.22 12.19 -5.47
CA THR A 115 -2.55 12.37 -4.87
C THR A 115 -2.87 11.21 -3.93
N TYR A 116 -3.87 11.40 -3.05
CA TYR A 116 -4.46 10.30 -2.29
C TYR A 116 -5.78 9.86 -2.91
N PHE A 117 -6.05 8.56 -2.86
CA PHE A 117 -7.31 8.00 -3.29
C PHE A 117 -8.43 8.36 -2.32
N LYS A 118 -9.61 8.64 -2.86
CA LYS A 118 -10.82 8.93 -2.09
C LYS A 118 -11.99 8.17 -2.70
N ASP A 119 -12.75 7.54 -1.83
CA ASP A 119 -14.04 6.91 -2.12
C ASP A 119 -14.97 7.06 -0.91
N LEU A 120 -16.06 6.32 -0.92
CA LEU A 120 -17.03 6.25 0.17
C LEU A 120 -16.41 5.80 1.51
N GLN A 121 -15.33 5.01 1.46
CA GLN A 121 -14.75 4.38 2.65
C GLN A 121 -13.92 5.37 3.46
N THR A 122 -13.97 5.23 4.78
CA THR A 122 -13.18 6.03 5.72
C THR A 122 -12.94 5.27 7.02
N LYS A 123 -12.10 5.79 7.90
CA LYS A 123 -11.74 5.19 9.18
C LYS A 123 -11.32 3.73 9.05
N ARG A 124 -10.40 3.46 8.15
CA ARG A 124 -9.87 2.12 7.88
C ARG A 124 -10.98 1.10 7.60
N GLY A 125 -11.96 1.49 6.78
CA GLY A 125 -13.06 0.62 6.36
C GLY A 125 -14.19 0.43 7.37
N THR A 126 -14.12 1.07 8.54
CA THR A 126 -15.15 0.91 9.59
C THR A 126 -16.29 1.92 9.50
N ALA A 127 -16.20 2.90 8.60
CA ALA A 127 -17.23 3.92 8.41
C ALA A 127 -17.32 4.35 6.94
N HIS A 128 -18.43 5.00 6.60
CA HIS A 128 -18.65 5.63 5.30
C HIS A 128 -18.68 7.15 5.43
N ASP A 129 -18.12 7.83 4.43
CA ASP A 129 -18.21 9.27 4.28
C ASP A 129 -19.45 9.63 3.46
N ASN A 130 -20.51 10.02 4.15
CA ASN A 130 -21.79 10.35 3.53
C ASN A 130 -21.75 11.64 2.67
N ASN A 131 -20.65 12.39 2.74
CA ASN A 131 -20.46 13.58 1.89
C ASN A 131 -19.74 13.25 0.58
N TRP A 132 -19.29 12.01 0.42
CA TRP A 132 -18.66 11.56 -0.82
C TRP A 132 -19.70 11.02 -1.80
N ASP A 133 -19.60 11.45 -3.05
CA ASP A 133 -20.35 10.92 -4.19
C ASP A 133 -19.45 10.84 -5.43
N HIS A 134 -19.97 10.31 -6.52
CA HIS A 134 -19.20 10.20 -7.77
C HIS A 134 -18.83 11.56 -8.38
N ALA A 135 -19.56 12.64 -8.08
CA ALA A 135 -19.23 13.97 -8.55
C ALA A 135 -18.03 14.57 -7.82
N TYR A 136 -17.80 14.15 -6.56
CA TYR A 136 -16.57 14.48 -5.83
C TYR A 136 -15.33 13.94 -6.54
N GLY A 137 -15.45 12.78 -7.17
CA GLY A 137 -14.36 12.07 -7.80
C GLY A 137 -13.56 11.20 -6.82
N ASN A 138 -12.42 10.68 -7.29
CA ASN A 138 -11.63 9.68 -6.58
C ASN A 138 -10.30 10.22 -5.99
N LYS A 139 -10.17 11.54 -5.87
CA LYS A 139 -8.96 12.17 -5.31
C LYS A 139 -9.30 12.96 -4.05
N GLN A 140 -8.50 12.75 -3.01
CA GLN A 140 -8.64 13.50 -1.76
C GLN A 140 -8.49 15.00 -2.00
N ARG A 141 -9.33 15.80 -1.34
CA ARG A 141 -9.30 17.25 -1.39
C ARG A 141 -8.98 17.85 -0.02
N THR A 142 -8.39 19.03 -0.03
CA THR A 142 -8.25 19.89 1.16
C THR A 142 -9.61 20.47 1.57
N ALA A 143 -9.68 21.05 2.76
CA ALA A 143 -10.88 21.79 3.21
C ALA A 143 -11.27 22.92 2.24
N GLY A 144 -10.32 23.50 1.51
CA GLY A 144 -10.57 24.52 0.48
C GLY A 144 -10.99 23.97 -0.89
N GLY A 145 -11.20 22.64 -1.02
CA GLY A 145 -11.68 22.00 -2.24
C GLY A 145 -10.61 21.65 -3.27
N ASN A 146 -9.35 22.05 -3.07
CA ASN A 146 -8.25 21.72 -3.97
C ASN A 146 -7.79 20.27 -3.78
N ILE A 147 -7.33 19.62 -4.84
CA ILE A 147 -6.75 18.28 -4.76
C ILE A 147 -5.52 18.33 -3.82
N TYR A 148 -5.47 17.41 -2.87
CA TYR A 148 -4.36 17.27 -1.95
C TYR A 148 -3.27 16.38 -2.55
N PHE A 149 -2.01 16.80 -2.38
CA PHE A 149 -0.82 16.07 -2.80
C PHE A 149 0.11 15.90 -1.60
N GLY A 150 0.52 14.68 -1.33
CA GLY A 150 1.59 14.37 -0.40
C GLY A 150 2.79 13.78 -1.12
N THR A 151 3.94 13.73 -0.46
CA THR A 151 5.12 13.06 -1.00
C THR A 151 4.99 11.54 -0.88
N ILE A 152 5.75 10.79 -1.67
CA ILE A 152 5.82 9.32 -1.50
C ILE A 152 6.26 8.95 -0.09
N LEU A 153 7.21 9.69 0.50
CA LEU A 153 7.59 9.47 1.90
C LEU A 153 6.41 9.65 2.85
N GLU A 154 5.58 10.66 2.64
CA GLU A 154 4.35 10.87 3.43
C GLU A 154 3.38 9.69 3.29
N HIS A 155 3.18 9.17 2.08
CA HIS A 155 2.34 7.98 1.85
C HIS A 155 2.89 6.75 2.60
N ILE A 156 4.19 6.51 2.54
CA ILE A 156 4.84 5.40 3.25
C ILE A 156 4.67 5.55 4.75
N LEU A 157 4.96 6.73 5.30
CA LEU A 157 4.79 7.01 6.72
C LEU A 157 3.34 6.82 7.15
N LEU A 158 2.40 7.38 6.41
CA LEU A 158 0.98 7.28 6.72
C LEU A 158 0.51 5.82 6.76
N GLN A 159 0.85 5.02 5.76
CA GLN A 159 0.46 3.61 5.71
C GLN A 159 1.03 2.82 6.89
N ASN A 160 2.32 3.00 7.19
CA ASN A 160 2.98 2.23 8.24
C ASN A 160 2.55 2.68 9.65
N LEU A 161 2.42 3.99 9.89
CA LEU A 161 1.97 4.51 11.18
C LEU A 161 0.51 4.14 11.47
N CYS A 162 -0.39 4.29 10.50
CA CYS A 162 -1.79 3.89 10.68
C CYS A 162 -1.94 2.39 10.92
N ALA A 163 -1.12 1.57 10.28
CA ALA A 163 -1.10 0.13 10.52
C ALA A 163 -0.58 -0.20 11.93
N PHE A 164 0.48 0.49 12.38
CA PHE A 164 1.04 0.31 13.72
C PHE A 164 0.01 0.55 14.83
N TYR A 165 -0.87 1.53 14.69
CA TYR A 165 -1.93 1.81 15.69
C TYR A 165 -3.12 0.84 15.61
N ASP A 166 -3.10 -0.09 14.68
CA ASP A 166 -4.14 -1.09 14.46
C ASP A 166 -3.72 -2.46 14.99
N VAL A 167 -3.35 -2.49 16.27
CA VAL A 167 -2.90 -3.68 16.98
C VAL A 167 -3.99 -4.21 17.89
N GLY A 168 -3.90 -5.50 18.22
CA GLY A 168 -4.80 -6.18 19.13
C GLY A 168 -4.34 -6.17 20.59
N GLU A 169 -4.92 -7.05 21.39
CA GLU A 169 -4.71 -7.13 22.83
C GLU A 169 -3.26 -7.53 23.21
N HIS A 170 -2.61 -8.33 22.35
CA HIS A 170 -1.25 -8.80 22.57
C HIS A 170 -0.17 -7.94 21.91
N ASN A 171 -0.53 -6.73 21.43
CA ASN A 171 0.32 -5.85 20.62
C ASN A 171 0.74 -6.45 19.27
N GLU A 172 0.05 -7.47 18.82
CA GLU A 172 0.22 -8.02 17.47
C GLU A 172 -0.71 -7.29 16.49
N MET A 173 -0.33 -7.27 15.22
CA MET A 173 -1.13 -6.63 14.18
C MET A 173 -2.49 -7.34 14.05
N ARG A 174 -3.58 -6.58 14.06
CA ARG A 174 -4.92 -7.14 13.82
C ARG A 174 -5.01 -7.74 12.43
N LEU A 175 -5.72 -8.86 12.33
CA LEU A 175 -5.90 -9.57 11.05
C LEU A 175 -6.88 -8.86 10.11
N HIS A 176 -7.95 -8.26 10.65
CA HIS A 176 -9.03 -7.66 9.87
C HIS A 176 -9.53 -8.55 8.71
N GLY A 177 -9.47 -8.06 7.47
CA GLY A 177 -9.91 -8.80 6.30
C GLY A 177 -9.04 -10.01 5.96
N ALA A 178 -7.77 -9.91 6.10
CA ALA A 178 -6.73 -10.95 6.05
C ALA A 178 -5.34 -10.31 6.16
N ASP A 179 -4.31 -11.16 6.32
CA ASP A 179 -2.93 -10.82 6.01
C ASP A 179 -2.57 -11.26 4.57
N TRP A 180 -1.34 -11.70 4.32
CA TRP A 180 -0.96 -12.22 3.00
C TRP A 180 -1.75 -13.48 2.57
N ASN A 181 -2.25 -14.24 3.54
CA ASN A 181 -3.07 -15.42 3.26
C ASN A 181 -4.54 -15.02 3.15
N ASP A 182 -5.02 -14.82 1.94
CA ASP A 182 -6.40 -14.40 1.65
C ASP A 182 -7.47 -15.39 2.16
N ALA A 183 -7.10 -16.65 2.43
CA ALA A 183 -8.03 -17.63 3.00
C ALA A 183 -8.44 -17.29 4.44
N LEU A 184 -7.69 -16.45 5.12
CA LEU A 184 -8.03 -15.97 6.47
C LEU A 184 -9.21 -14.98 6.48
N ASN A 185 -9.67 -14.52 5.33
CA ASN A 185 -10.82 -13.63 5.20
C ASN A 185 -12.14 -14.24 5.70
N VAL A 186 -12.17 -15.54 5.92
CA VAL A 186 -13.32 -16.25 6.53
C VAL A 186 -13.33 -16.19 8.06
N THR A 187 -12.26 -15.69 8.66
CA THR A 187 -12.17 -15.51 10.12
C THR A 187 -13.18 -14.44 10.54
N THR A 188 -14.08 -14.80 11.43
CA THR A 188 -15.10 -13.90 11.98
C THR A 188 -14.71 -13.29 13.32
N ASP A 189 -13.54 -13.64 13.83
CA ASP A 189 -13.01 -13.14 15.09
C ASP A 189 -12.39 -11.77 14.89
N GLU A 190 -13.05 -10.73 15.40
CA GLU A 190 -12.57 -9.34 15.33
C GLU A 190 -11.31 -9.09 16.15
N TYR A 191 -10.96 -10.02 17.06
CA TYR A 191 -9.75 -9.94 17.88
C TYR A 191 -8.58 -10.73 17.30
N ALA A 192 -8.78 -11.38 16.14
CA ALA A 192 -7.71 -12.15 15.50
C ALA A 192 -6.50 -11.27 15.17
N GLU A 193 -5.32 -11.78 15.49
CA GLU A 193 -4.03 -11.13 15.29
C GLU A 193 -3.12 -11.96 14.39
N SER A 194 -2.21 -11.34 13.67
CA SER A 194 -1.27 -12.00 12.77
C SER A 194 0.18 -11.81 13.26
N VAL A 195 0.75 -12.85 13.83
CA VAL A 195 2.15 -12.88 14.25
C VAL A 195 3.10 -12.69 13.05
N MET A 196 2.79 -13.31 11.91
CA MET A 196 3.59 -13.14 10.69
C MET A 196 3.64 -11.67 10.26
N LEU A 197 2.50 -11.02 10.24
CA LEU A 197 2.39 -9.63 9.83
C LEU A 197 3.11 -8.70 10.80
N SER A 198 3.04 -8.97 12.10
CA SER A 198 3.75 -8.20 13.12
C SER A 198 5.25 -8.23 12.91
N HIS A 199 5.82 -9.39 12.57
CA HIS A 199 7.23 -9.50 12.21
C HIS A 199 7.58 -8.72 10.93
N GLN A 200 6.70 -8.71 9.93
CA GLN A 200 6.90 -7.91 8.71
C GLN A 200 6.90 -6.41 9.02
N PHE A 201 5.98 -5.95 9.87
CA PHE A 201 5.95 -4.54 10.29
C PHE A 201 7.12 -4.16 11.18
N CYS A 202 7.59 -5.02 12.07
CA CYS A 202 8.84 -4.80 12.82
C CYS A 202 10.02 -4.56 11.87
N LEU A 203 10.15 -5.38 10.82
CA LEU A 203 11.19 -5.19 9.81
C LEU A 203 10.99 -3.87 9.06
N ALA A 204 9.77 -3.57 8.62
CA ALA A 204 9.46 -2.34 7.91
C ALA A 204 9.79 -1.09 8.73
N LEU A 205 9.43 -1.06 10.01
CA LEU A 205 9.73 0.06 10.91
C LEU A 205 11.24 0.25 11.09
N LYS A 206 11.99 -0.84 11.27
CA LYS A 206 13.46 -0.78 11.39
C LYS A 206 14.12 -0.22 10.12
N GLU A 207 13.69 -0.69 8.95
CA GLU A 207 14.22 -0.21 7.67
C GLU A 207 13.79 1.24 7.39
N LEU A 208 12.57 1.62 7.77
CA LEU A 208 12.07 2.98 7.62
C LEU A 208 12.82 3.95 8.53
N GLU A 209 13.14 3.57 9.77
CA GLU A 209 14.01 4.35 10.65
C GLU A 209 15.39 4.62 9.99
N ALA A 210 16.00 3.57 9.42
CA ALA A 210 17.29 3.70 8.74
C ALA A 210 17.21 4.64 7.52
N LEU A 211 16.13 4.53 6.74
CA LEU A 211 15.87 5.38 5.57
C LEU A 211 15.72 6.87 5.97
N LEU A 212 14.94 7.13 7.02
CA LEU A 212 14.72 8.49 7.53
C LEU A 212 16.01 9.12 8.06
N LYS A 213 16.84 8.35 8.77
CA LYS A 213 18.17 8.80 9.20
C LYS A 213 19.05 9.16 8.02
N LYS A 214 19.06 8.33 6.98
CA LYS A 214 19.80 8.57 5.74
C LYS A 214 19.31 9.83 5.02
N LYS A 215 17.99 10.06 5.03
CA LYS A 215 17.36 11.26 4.47
C LYS A 215 17.61 12.52 5.33
N GLY A 216 18.03 12.38 6.58
CA GLY A 216 18.26 13.48 7.52
C GLY A 216 17.05 13.87 8.37
N ASP A 217 15.97 13.12 8.32
CA ASP A 217 14.75 13.36 9.13
C ASP A 217 14.84 12.67 10.50
N GLN A 218 15.51 13.31 11.43
CA GLN A 218 15.73 12.77 12.77
C GLN A 218 14.45 12.71 13.61
N VAL A 219 13.48 13.57 13.36
CA VAL A 219 12.23 13.64 14.13
C VAL A 219 11.39 12.40 13.87
N TYR A 220 11.10 12.11 12.59
CA TYR A 220 10.35 10.91 12.23
C TYR A 220 11.15 9.63 12.46
N ALA A 221 12.48 9.66 12.26
CA ALA A 221 13.32 8.52 12.61
C ALA A 221 13.18 8.14 14.09
N GLY A 222 13.15 9.12 15.01
CA GLY A 222 12.95 8.91 16.43
C GLY A 222 11.57 8.32 16.77
N LYS A 223 10.50 8.80 16.13
CA LYS A 223 9.15 8.26 16.29
C LYS A 223 9.07 6.80 15.86
N ILE A 224 9.57 6.49 14.68
CA ILE A 224 9.58 5.13 14.13
C ILE A 224 10.41 4.18 14.99
N ALA A 225 11.54 4.63 15.54
CA ALA A 225 12.36 3.84 16.45
C ALA A 225 11.60 3.48 17.73
N GLU A 226 10.80 4.39 18.28
CA GLU A 226 9.98 4.13 19.47
C GLU A 226 8.86 3.13 19.14
N GLU A 227 8.18 3.27 18.03
CA GLU A 227 7.15 2.32 17.61
C GLU A 227 7.70 0.92 17.37
N TYR A 228 8.88 0.82 16.74
CA TYR A 228 9.59 -0.45 16.61
C TYR A 228 9.88 -1.08 17.96
N ARG A 229 10.29 -0.28 18.95
CA ARG A 229 10.58 -0.76 20.31
C ARG A 229 9.33 -1.31 21.03
N ILE A 230 8.17 -0.71 20.77
CA ILE A 230 6.90 -1.13 21.36
C ILE A 230 6.40 -2.44 20.73
N LEU A 231 6.50 -2.56 19.41
CA LEU A 231 6.01 -3.73 18.68
C LEU A 231 6.92 -4.97 18.84
N ARG A 232 8.21 -4.80 19.12
CA ARG A 232 9.18 -5.88 19.33
C ARG A 232 9.00 -6.57 20.68
#